data_fbac9d1112265d36f01d1d6cabdc3dc4
#
_entry.id   fbac9d1112265d36f01d1d6cabdc3dc4
#
_cell.length_a   1.000
_cell.length_b   1.000
_cell.length_c   1.000
_cell.angle_alpha   90.00
_cell.angle_beta   90.00
_cell.angle_gamma   90.00
#
_symmetry.space_group_name_H-M   'P 1'
#
loop_
_entity.id
_entity.type
_entity.pdbx_description
1 polymer ?
#
loop_
_entity_poly.entity_id
_entity_poly.type
_entity_poly.pdbx_seq_one_letter_code
_entity_poly.pdbx_strand_id
1 'polypeptide(L)'
;MAVTINLEKNGKIKNAFTGFSWITFFFGFWVPIFRGDFKQFLKLFLLFLVKVFLIFNSVRAVYVGEDGYMSVFLKVVYLVVLYTDIWMAFSYNKKYTLNLFKKGYQVMNGDRFSLAVLKNYAYLPYTEAERENLELMEQYDKTAKAIRKDERNKAKIFFGIFIISEIISFIFLLTPQLH
;
A
#
# COMPACT_ATOMS: atom_id res chain seq x y z
N MET A 1 1.92 -7.94 3.51
CA MET A 1 1.17 -7.10 4.46
C MET A 1 2.11 -6.09 5.07
N ALA A 2 1.62 -4.92 5.48
CA ALA A 2 2.49 -3.98 6.19
C ALA A 2 2.97 -4.60 7.50
N VAL A 3 4.27 -4.58 7.74
CA VAL A 3 4.85 -4.93 9.03
C VAL A 3 4.85 -3.68 9.90
N THR A 4 4.26 -3.78 11.09
CA THR A 4 4.22 -2.69 12.06
C THR A 4 5.50 -2.71 12.88
N ILE A 5 6.12 -1.57 13.04
CA ILE A 5 7.31 -1.33 13.85
C ILE A 5 7.06 -0.14 14.78
N ASN A 6 7.65 -0.19 15.96
CA ASN A 6 7.50 0.87 16.95
C ASN A 6 8.69 1.83 16.88
N LEU A 7 8.38 3.11 16.69
CA LEU A 7 9.36 4.18 16.75
C LEU A 7 9.08 5.06 17.97
N GLU A 8 10.13 5.52 18.62
CA GLU A 8 10.06 6.34 19.84
C GLU A 8 10.69 7.72 19.62
N LYS A 9 10.08 8.72 20.25
CA LYS A 9 10.64 10.05 20.40
C LYS A 9 10.21 10.66 21.74
N ASN A 10 11.15 10.95 22.61
CA ASN A 10 10.90 11.59 23.92
C ASN A 10 9.82 10.85 24.74
N GLY A 11 9.90 9.53 24.82
CA GLY A 11 8.92 8.68 25.50
C GLY A 11 7.58 8.48 24.77
N LYS A 12 7.38 9.12 23.61
CA LYS A 12 6.16 8.93 22.80
C LYS A 12 6.42 7.87 21.74
N ILE A 13 5.62 6.80 21.75
CA ILE A 13 5.69 5.74 20.77
C ILE A 13 4.71 5.99 19.64
N LYS A 14 5.16 5.79 18.40
CA LYS A 14 4.34 5.78 17.19
C LYS A 14 4.60 4.54 16.35
N ASN A 15 3.53 3.98 15.81
CA ASN A 15 3.61 2.89 14.86
C ASN A 15 4.07 3.41 13.50
N ALA A 16 5.13 2.83 12.99
CA ALA A 16 5.58 2.97 11.61
C ALA A 16 5.26 1.68 10.84
N PHE A 17 5.30 1.74 9.51
CA PHE A 17 4.86 0.64 8.67
C PHE A 17 5.83 0.45 7.50
N THR A 18 6.11 -0.81 7.19
CA THR A 18 6.92 -1.21 6.02
C THR A 18 6.12 -2.12 5.11
N GLY A 19 6.55 -2.24 3.85
CA GLY A 19 5.90 -3.11 2.88
C GLY A 19 4.59 -2.55 2.32
N PHE A 20 3.85 -3.41 1.62
CA PHE A 20 2.60 -3.05 0.95
C PHE A 20 1.47 -2.74 1.92
N SER A 21 0.75 -1.66 1.70
CA SER A 21 -0.36 -1.21 2.56
C SER A 21 -1.70 -1.63 1.99
N TRP A 22 -2.19 -2.81 2.37
CA TRP A 22 -3.53 -3.26 2.01
C TRP A 22 -4.62 -2.28 2.48
N ILE A 23 -4.45 -1.73 3.68
CA ILE A 23 -5.40 -0.75 4.22
C ILE A 23 -5.43 0.50 3.32
N THR A 24 -4.27 0.97 2.85
CA THR A 24 -4.23 2.12 1.92
C THR A 24 -4.81 1.76 0.55
N PHE A 25 -4.62 0.54 0.09
CA PHE A 25 -5.21 0.07 -1.16
C PHE A 25 -6.73 0.13 -1.15
N PHE A 26 -7.38 -0.35 -0.07
CA PHE A 26 -8.84 -0.37 0.04
C PHE A 26 -9.46 0.94 0.52
N PHE A 27 -8.84 1.59 1.51
CA PHE A 27 -9.41 2.75 2.18
C PHE A 27 -8.81 4.08 1.70
N GLY A 28 -7.81 4.04 0.81
CA GLY A 28 -7.26 5.20 0.13
C GLY A 28 -6.93 6.37 1.08
N PHE A 29 -7.63 7.51 0.87
CA PHE A 29 -7.38 8.76 1.58
C PHE A 29 -7.78 8.73 3.07
N TRP A 30 -8.59 7.78 3.53
CA TRP A 30 -8.96 7.65 4.94
C TRP A 30 -7.78 7.28 5.84
N VAL A 31 -6.84 6.51 5.32
CA VAL A 31 -5.71 6.00 6.12
C VAL A 31 -4.82 7.11 6.68
N PRO A 32 -4.45 8.15 5.94
CA PRO A 32 -3.70 9.28 6.47
C PRO A 32 -4.41 10.04 7.59
N ILE A 33 -5.75 10.12 7.59
CA ILE A 33 -6.51 10.75 8.68
C ILE A 33 -6.23 10.00 9.99
N PHE A 34 -6.42 8.68 10.00
CA PHE A 34 -6.21 7.86 11.20
C PHE A 34 -4.75 7.84 11.66
N ARG A 35 -3.80 8.15 10.78
CA ARG A 35 -2.37 8.25 11.11
C ARG A 35 -1.93 9.66 11.49
N GLY A 36 -2.83 10.65 11.43
CA GLY A 36 -2.53 12.05 11.72
C GLY A 36 -1.61 12.70 10.67
N ASP A 37 -1.65 12.22 9.41
CA ASP A 37 -0.89 12.77 8.29
C ASP A 37 -1.80 13.57 7.36
N PHE A 38 -2.21 14.74 7.84
CA PHE A 38 -3.16 15.60 7.15
C PHE A 38 -2.67 16.06 5.77
N LYS A 39 -1.35 16.24 5.61
CA LYS A 39 -0.77 16.63 4.32
C LYS A 39 -0.97 15.56 3.25
N GLN A 40 -0.80 14.29 3.60
CA GLN A 40 -1.04 13.19 2.68
C GLN A 40 -2.53 12.93 2.48
N PHE A 41 -3.34 13.12 3.52
CA PHE A 41 -4.80 13.08 3.39
C PHE A 41 -5.28 14.02 2.29
N LEU A 42 -4.89 15.29 2.32
CA LEU A 42 -5.35 16.28 1.34
C LEU A 42 -4.95 15.88 -0.10
N LYS A 43 -3.74 15.36 -0.29
CA LYS A 43 -3.28 14.88 -1.61
C LYS A 43 -4.10 13.69 -2.12
N LEU A 44 -4.34 12.70 -1.25
CA LEU A 44 -5.09 11.50 -1.64
C LEU A 44 -6.58 11.79 -1.82
N PHE A 45 -7.11 12.72 -1.05
CA PHE A 45 -8.49 13.20 -1.20
C PHE A 45 -8.69 13.93 -2.53
N LEU A 46 -7.76 14.80 -2.91
CA LEU A 46 -7.81 15.47 -4.23
C LEU A 46 -7.75 14.43 -5.37
N LEU A 47 -6.86 13.45 -5.26
CA LEU A 47 -6.80 12.34 -6.23
C LEU A 47 -8.11 11.55 -6.28
N PHE A 48 -8.74 11.31 -5.15
CA PHE A 48 -10.05 10.66 -5.07
C PHE A 48 -11.13 11.48 -5.79
N LEU A 49 -11.17 12.79 -5.61
CA LEU A 49 -12.11 13.66 -6.33
C LEU A 49 -11.91 13.59 -7.86
N VAL A 50 -10.65 13.60 -8.31
CA VAL A 50 -10.33 13.40 -9.74
C VAL A 50 -10.85 12.06 -10.24
N LYS A 51 -10.67 10.98 -9.48
CA LYS A 51 -11.20 9.65 -9.82
C LYS A 51 -12.72 9.63 -9.93
N VAL A 52 -13.41 10.20 -8.95
CA VAL A 52 -14.88 10.31 -8.97
C VAL A 52 -15.35 11.07 -10.20
N PHE A 53 -14.70 12.19 -10.53
CA PHE A 53 -15.01 12.97 -11.73
C PHE A 53 -14.82 12.14 -13.01
N LEU A 54 -13.71 11.43 -13.12
CA LEU A 54 -13.43 10.56 -14.29
C LEU A 54 -14.45 9.43 -14.40
N ILE A 55 -14.76 8.74 -13.30
CA ILE A 55 -15.76 7.66 -13.29
C ILE A 55 -17.14 8.20 -13.67
N PHE A 56 -17.54 9.34 -13.10
CA PHE A 56 -18.84 9.96 -13.42
C PHE A 56 -18.97 10.27 -14.92
N ASN A 57 -17.95 10.89 -15.53
CA ASN A 57 -17.97 11.17 -16.97
C ASN A 57 -17.96 9.88 -17.79
N SER A 58 -17.28 8.84 -17.30
CA SER A 58 -17.25 7.52 -17.92
C SER A 58 -18.64 6.89 -17.98
N VAL A 59 -19.32 6.86 -16.86
CA VAL A 59 -20.69 6.33 -16.76
C VAL A 59 -21.64 7.12 -17.65
N ARG A 60 -21.55 8.46 -17.64
CA ARG A 60 -22.34 9.33 -18.49
C ARG A 60 -22.16 9.00 -19.99
N ALA A 61 -20.92 8.83 -20.44
CA ALA A 61 -20.63 8.53 -21.85
C ALA A 61 -21.26 7.21 -22.30
N VAL A 62 -21.28 6.18 -21.43
CA VAL A 62 -21.95 4.91 -21.71
C VAL A 62 -23.47 5.10 -21.87
N TYR A 63 -24.09 5.92 -20.99
CA TYR A 63 -25.55 6.14 -21.05
C TYR A 63 -25.98 6.99 -22.26
N VAL A 64 -25.12 7.88 -22.75
CA VAL A 64 -25.41 8.74 -23.91
C VAL A 64 -25.16 8.00 -25.24
N GLY A 65 -24.62 6.78 -25.20
CA GLY A 65 -24.38 5.97 -26.41
C GLY A 65 -23.24 6.52 -27.27
N GLU A 66 -22.26 7.20 -26.67
CA GLU A 66 -21.08 7.66 -27.37
C GLU A 66 -20.22 6.49 -27.87
N ASP A 67 -19.78 6.60 -29.12
CA ASP A 67 -19.16 5.53 -29.91
C ASP A 67 -17.87 4.90 -29.36
N GLY A 68 -17.44 3.81 -29.98
CA GLY A 68 -16.37 2.89 -29.55
C GLY A 68 -15.06 3.51 -29.06
N TYR A 69 -14.67 4.69 -29.54
CA TYR A 69 -13.49 5.42 -29.07
C TYR A 69 -13.59 5.83 -27.59
N MET A 70 -14.78 6.26 -27.16
CA MET A 70 -15.03 6.60 -25.75
C MET A 70 -14.92 5.36 -24.85
N SER A 71 -15.40 4.22 -25.28
CA SER A 71 -15.26 2.96 -24.54
C SER A 71 -13.79 2.56 -24.32
N VAL A 72 -12.93 2.75 -25.31
CA VAL A 72 -11.48 2.50 -25.19
C VAL A 72 -10.84 3.49 -24.24
N PHE A 73 -11.15 4.78 -24.36
CA PHE A 73 -10.67 5.82 -23.46
C PHE A 73 -11.02 5.51 -22.00
N LEU A 74 -12.25 5.09 -21.73
CA LEU A 74 -12.71 4.74 -20.37
C LEU A 74 -11.96 3.56 -19.78
N LYS A 75 -11.65 2.54 -20.58
CA LYS A 75 -10.82 1.40 -20.15
C LYS A 75 -9.41 1.86 -19.76
N VAL A 76 -8.81 2.75 -20.56
CA VAL A 76 -7.50 3.34 -20.26
C VAL A 76 -7.54 4.13 -18.95
N VAL A 77 -8.56 4.97 -18.75
CA VAL A 77 -8.75 5.73 -17.51
C VAL A 77 -8.88 4.80 -16.32
N TYR A 78 -9.66 3.73 -16.42
CA TYR A 78 -9.80 2.73 -15.36
C TYR A 78 -8.45 2.10 -14.99
N LEU A 79 -7.66 1.70 -15.98
CA LEU A 79 -6.32 1.14 -15.74
C LEU A 79 -5.39 2.13 -15.04
N VAL A 80 -5.43 3.42 -15.45
CA VAL A 80 -4.63 4.48 -14.80
C VAL A 80 -5.04 4.65 -13.34
N VAL A 81 -6.35 4.66 -13.06
CA VAL A 81 -6.90 4.75 -11.69
C VAL A 81 -6.43 3.56 -10.84
N LEU A 82 -6.56 2.34 -11.35
CA LEU A 82 -6.13 1.12 -10.67
C LEU A 82 -4.61 1.15 -10.38
N TYR A 83 -3.81 1.54 -11.38
CA TYR A 83 -2.37 1.67 -11.22
C TYR A 83 -1.99 2.68 -10.13
N THR A 84 -2.68 3.81 -10.05
CA THR A 84 -2.41 4.81 -8.99
C THR A 84 -2.71 4.28 -7.59
N ASP A 85 -3.74 3.45 -7.40
CA ASP A 85 -4.05 2.84 -6.11
C ASP A 85 -2.98 1.83 -5.69
N ILE A 86 -2.55 0.99 -6.63
CA ILE A 86 -1.44 0.05 -6.40
C ILE A 86 -0.16 0.81 -6.04
N TRP A 87 0.20 1.82 -6.82
CA TRP A 87 1.38 2.64 -6.56
C TRP A 87 1.34 3.34 -5.20
N MET A 88 0.17 3.86 -4.81
CA MET A 88 -0.02 4.45 -3.48
C MET A 88 0.14 3.43 -2.36
N ALA A 89 -0.42 2.22 -2.53
CA ALA A 89 -0.30 1.16 -1.55
C ALA A 89 1.15 0.73 -1.31
N PHE A 90 2.01 0.76 -2.33
CA PHE A 90 3.44 0.53 -2.21
C PHE A 90 4.19 1.71 -1.59
N SER A 91 3.85 2.94 -1.96
CA SER A 91 4.66 4.12 -1.64
C SER A 91 4.28 4.76 -0.30
N TYR A 92 3.03 4.64 0.14
CA TYR A 92 2.52 5.38 1.30
C TYR A 92 3.22 4.98 2.61
N ASN A 93 3.32 3.68 2.90
CA ASN A 93 3.99 3.22 4.12
C ASN A 93 5.42 3.70 4.19
N LYS A 94 6.16 3.63 3.07
CA LYS A 94 7.54 4.13 3.00
C LYS A 94 7.62 5.62 3.30
N LYS A 95 6.78 6.42 2.63
CA LYS A 95 6.74 7.88 2.84
C LYS A 95 6.39 8.24 4.27
N TYR A 96 5.39 7.58 4.85
CA TYR A 96 4.96 7.80 6.23
C TYR A 96 6.08 7.49 7.23
N THR A 97 6.72 6.32 7.12
CA THR A 97 7.80 5.90 8.01
C THR A 97 9.03 6.81 7.89
N LEU A 98 9.45 7.16 6.67
CA LEU A 98 10.54 8.12 6.46
C LEU A 98 10.20 9.51 7.01
N ASN A 99 8.94 9.93 6.96
CA ASN A 99 8.50 11.19 7.55
C ASN A 99 8.58 11.17 9.09
N LEU A 100 8.33 10.02 9.73
CA LEU A 100 8.54 9.87 11.17
C LEU A 100 10.04 10.01 11.53
N PHE A 101 10.95 9.41 10.76
CA PHE A 101 12.39 9.61 10.97
C PHE A 101 12.79 11.09 10.82
N LYS A 102 12.28 11.78 9.80
CA LYS A 102 12.52 13.23 9.63
C LYS A 102 11.99 14.07 10.81
N LYS A 103 10.97 13.60 11.49
CA LYS A 103 10.42 14.23 12.72
C LYS A 103 11.23 13.87 13.97
N GLY A 104 12.31 13.08 13.85
CA GLY A 104 13.21 12.69 14.94
C GLY A 104 12.74 11.46 15.73
N TYR A 105 11.82 10.66 15.19
CA TYR A 105 11.52 9.34 15.75
C TYR A 105 12.63 8.36 15.40
N GLN A 106 12.97 7.49 16.33
CA GLN A 106 14.04 6.49 16.19
C GLN A 106 13.50 5.10 16.59
N VAL A 107 14.22 4.07 16.20
CA VAL A 107 13.92 2.71 16.65
C VAL A 107 14.13 2.63 18.17
N MET A 108 13.23 1.96 18.87
CA MET A 108 13.37 1.75 20.30
C MET A 108 14.67 0.99 20.62
N ASN A 109 15.37 1.40 21.67
CA ASN A 109 16.57 0.71 22.12
C ASN A 109 16.28 -0.75 22.41
N GLY A 110 17.08 -1.65 21.82
CA GLY A 110 16.91 -3.09 22.00
C GLY A 110 15.90 -3.77 21.08
N ASP A 111 15.13 -3.04 20.28
CA ASP A 111 14.19 -3.62 19.29
C ASP A 111 14.92 -4.09 18.02
N ARG A 112 15.56 -5.26 18.13
CA ARG A 112 16.28 -5.91 17.03
C ARG A 112 15.36 -6.27 15.86
N PHE A 113 14.10 -6.60 16.14
CA PHE A 113 13.13 -6.94 15.10
C PHE A 113 12.83 -5.74 14.21
N SER A 114 12.43 -4.61 14.79
CA SER A 114 12.16 -3.38 14.04
C SER A 114 13.39 -2.92 13.26
N LEU A 115 14.58 -3.03 13.84
CA LEU A 115 15.84 -2.68 13.17
C LEU A 115 16.09 -3.58 11.95
N ALA A 116 15.96 -4.90 12.09
CA ALA A 116 16.11 -5.87 11.01
C ALA A 116 15.13 -5.61 9.86
N VAL A 117 13.86 -5.34 10.20
CA VAL A 117 12.82 -4.99 9.22
C VAL A 117 13.19 -3.75 8.43
N LEU A 118 13.55 -2.66 9.13
CA LEU A 118 13.87 -1.38 8.49
C LEU A 118 15.09 -1.47 7.57
N LYS A 119 16.09 -2.24 7.96
CA LYS A 119 17.28 -2.46 7.14
C LYS A 119 16.97 -3.34 5.93
N ASN A 120 16.21 -4.41 6.10
CA ASN A 120 15.82 -5.27 5.00
C ASN A 120 14.97 -4.57 3.92
N TYR A 121 14.11 -3.62 4.33
CA TYR A 121 13.31 -2.82 3.40
C TYR A 121 14.03 -1.53 2.92
N ALA A 122 15.32 -1.39 3.20
CA ALA A 122 16.15 -0.24 2.81
C ALA A 122 15.61 1.12 3.29
N TYR A 123 15.08 1.15 4.52
CA TYR A 123 14.76 2.41 5.21
C TYR A 123 15.96 2.93 6.01
N LEU A 124 16.82 2.03 6.50
CA LEU A 124 18.05 2.33 7.19
C LEU A 124 19.21 1.58 6.51
N PRO A 125 20.40 2.20 6.40
CA PRO A 125 21.59 1.52 5.91
C PRO A 125 22.13 0.54 6.97
N TYR A 126 22.87 -0.47 6.53
CA TYR A 126 23.69 -1.28 7.41
C TYR A 126 24.95 -0.50 7.76
N THR A 127 25.37 -0.53 9.03
CA THR A 127 26.66 -0.02 9.46
C THR A 127 27.77 -1.01 9.09
N GLU A 128 29.02 -0.54 9.01
CA GLU A 128 30.16 -1.43 8.73
C GLU A 128 30.34 -2.49 9.82
N ALA A 129 30.26 -2.09 11.08
CA ALA A 129 30.34 -3.01 12.21
C ALA A 129 29.27 -4.11 12.20
N GLU A 130 28.06 -3.82 11.68
CA GLU A 130 27.02 -4.83 11.53
C GLU A 130 27.29 -5.78 10.38
N ARG A 131 27.87 -5.28 9.27
CA ARG A 131 28.23 -6.12 8.13
C ARG A 131 29.34 -7.12 8.46
N GLU A 132 30.25 -6.74 9.35
CA GLU A 132 31.32 -7.60 9.83
C GLU A 132 30.83 -8.66 10.83
N ASN A 133 29.71 -8.41 11.49
CA ASN A 133 29.12 -9.36 12.42
C ASN A 133 28.23 -10.37 11.70
N LEU A 134 28.81 -11.51 11.33
CA LEU A 134 28.14 -12.59 10.59
C LEU A 134 26.91 -13.14 11.33
N GLU A 135 26.98 -13.27 12.64
CA GLU A 135 25.84 -13.78 13.44
C GLU A 135 24.64 -12.83 13.39
N LEU A 136 24.90 -11.53 13.52
CA LEU A 136 23.88 -10.49 13.43
C LEU A 136 23.25 -10.43 12.03
N MET A 137 24.05 -10.54 10.99
CA MET A 137 23.58 -10.57 9.61
C MET A 137 22.73 -11.83 9.34
N GLU A 138 23.10 -12.98 9.88
CA GLU A 138 22.29 -14.19 9.77
C GLU A 138 20.93 -14.03 10.48
N GLN A 139 20.89 -13.42 11.66
CA GLN A 139 19.64 -13.10 12.37
C GLN A 139 18.75 -12.15 11.54
N TYR A 140 19.34 -11.12 10.93
CA TYR A 140 18.60 -10.20 10.05
C TYR A 140 18.04 -10.93 8.82
N ASP A 141 18.81 -11.81 8.19
CA ASP A 141 18.36 -12.58 7.04
C ASP A 141 17.24 -13.57 7.40
N LYS A 142 17.34 -14.27 8.53
CA LYS A 142 16.27 -15.15 9.05
C LYS A 142 14.98 -14.37 9.26
N THR A 143 15.06 -13.20 9.91
CA THR A 143 13.91 -12.32 10.12
C THR A 143 13.31 -11.86 8.79
N ALA A 144 14.16 -11.45 7.86
CA ALA A 144 13.75 -11.02 6.52
C ALA A 144 13.02 -12.13 5.74
N LYS A 145 13.56 -13.36 5.78
CA LYS A 145 12.95 -14.53 5.11
C LYS A 145 11.59 -14.87 5.71
N ALA A 146 11.46 -14.82 7.04
CA ALA A 146 10.19 -15.07 7.73
C ALA A 146 9.12 -14.05 7.32
N ILE A 147 9.47 -12.77 7.29
CA ILE A 147 8.56 -11.68 6.91
C ILE A 147 8.14 -11.82 5.44
N ARG A 148 9.08 -12.04 4.52
CA ARG A 148 8.78 -12.21 3.08
C ARG A 148 7.88 -13.43 2.83
N LYS A 149 8.07 -14.51 3.59
CA LYS A 149 7.20 -15.70 3.52
C LYS A 149 5.78 -15.37 3.96
N ASP A 150 5.62 -14.67 5.07
CA ASP A 150 4.30 -14.23 5.58
C ASP A 150 3.61 -13.27 4.60
N GLU A 151 4.32 -12.25 4.10
CA GLU A 151 3.79 -11.30 3.10
C GLU A 151 3.36 -12.02 1.82
N ARG A 152 4.15 -12.96 1.33
CA ARG A 152 3.83 -13.74 0.13
C ARG A 152 2.59 -14.61 0.33
N ASN A 153 2.44 -15.25 1.49
CA ASN A 153 1.26 -16.06 1.78
C ASN A 153 -0.01 -15.19 1.84
N LYS A 154 0.06 -14.05 2.49
CA LYS A 154 -1.05 -13.08 2.56
C LYS A 154 -1.40 -12.49 1.20
N ALA A 155 -0.39 -12.21 0.36
CA ALA A 155 -0.60 -11.78 -1.01
C ALA A 155 -1.33 -12.85 -1.84
N LYS A 156 -0.94 -14.12 -1.72
CA LYS A 156 -1.61 -15.23 -2.43
C LYS A 156 -3.08 -15.33 -2.06
N ILE A 157 -3.41 -15.24 -0.77
CA ILE A 157 -4.79 -15.28 -0.28
C ILE A 157 -5.58 -14.12 -0.90
N PHE A 158 -5.02 -12.91 -0.86
CA PHE A 158 -5.66 -11.73 -1.40
C PHE A 158 -5.91 -11.85 -2.91
N PHE A 159 -4.89 -12.21 -3.69
CA PHE A 159 -5.04 -12.40 -5.13
C PHE A 159 -6.06 -13.50 -5.45
N GLY A 160 -6.11 -14.57 -4.64
CA GLY A 160 -7.13 -15.59 -4.77
C GLY A 160 -8.55 -15.02 -4.59
N ILE A 161 -8.78 -14.25 -3.53
CA ILE A 161 -10.08 -13.60 -3.28
C ILE A 161 -10.42 -12.61 -4.41
N PHE A 162 -9.45 -11.81 -4.84
CA PHE A 162 -9.63 -10.84 -5.93
C PHE A 162 -10.04 -11.54 -7.24
N ILE A 163 -9.33 -12.60 -7.64
CA ILE A 163 -9.65 -13.36 -8.85
C ILE A 163 -11.06 -13.97 -8.75
N ILE A 164 -11.43 -14.53 -7.60
CA ILE A 164 -12.78 -15.09 -7.39
C ILE A 164 -13.84 -13.98 -7.53
N SER A 165 -13.62 -12.79 -6.97
CA SER A 165 -14.55 -11.67 -7.08
C SER A 165 -14.72 -11.20 -8.54
N GLU A 166 -13.64 -11.16 -9.32
CA GLU A 166 -13.68 -10.81 -10.74
C GLU A 166 -14.41 -11.86 -11.57
N ILE A 167 -14.21 -13.16 -11.29
CA ILE A 167 -14.93 -14.25 -11.95
C ILE A 167 -16.44 -14.16 -11.65
N ILE A 168 -16.81 -13.92 -10.39
CA ILE A 168 -18.22 -13.74 -10.00
C ILE A 168 -18.83 -12.54 -10.73
N SER A 169 -18.14 -11.41 -10.74
CA SER A 169 -18.58 -10.19 -11.45
C SER A 169 -18.77 -10.45 -12.95
N PHE A 170 -17.84 -11.21 -13.57
CA PHE A 170 -17.92 -11.57 -14.97
C PHE A 170 -19.12 -12.51 -15.27
N ILE A 171 -19.37 -13.48 -14.41
CA ILE A 171 -20.55 -14.37 -14.53
C ILE A 171 -21.85 -13.56 -14.46
N PHE A 172 -21.95 -12.60 -13.52
CA PHE A 172 -23.11 -11.71 -13.42
C PHE A 172 -23.31 -10.85 -14.68
N LEU A 173 -22.24 -10.42 -15.33
CA LEU A 173 -22.31 -9.67 -16.58
C LEU A 173 -22.73 -10.53 -17.78
N LEU A 174 -22.45 -11.83 -17.75
CA LEU A 174 -22.81 -12.78 -18.82
C LEU A 174 -24.20 -13.38 -18.66
N THR A 175 -24.80 -13.37 -17.45
CA THR A 175 -26.18 -13.79 -17.26
C THR A 175 -27.11 -12.74 -17.88
N PRO A 176 -27.76 -13.03 -19.02
CA PRO A 176 -28.73 -12.12 -19.59
C PRO A 176 -29.80 -11.87 -18.55
N GLN A 177 -30.16 -10.60 -18.36
CA GLN A 177 -31.33 -10.27 -17.55
C GLN A 177 -32.54 -10.89 -18.25
N LEU A 178 -32.98 -12.03 -17.71
CA LEU A 178 -34.26 -12.66 -18.07
C LEU A 178 -35.39 -11.78 -17.50
N HIS A 179 -35.74 -10.75 -18.25
CA HIS A 179 -36.95 -9.97 -18.07
C HIS A 179 -37.65 -9.82 -19.44
#